data_adb4a6ab77af780848683a24720ff087
#
_entry.id   adb4a6ab77af780848683a24720ff087
#
_cell.length_a   1.000
_cell.length_b   1.000
_cell.length_c   1.000
_cell.angle_alpha   90.00
_cell.angle_beta   90.00
_cell.angle_gamma   90.00
#
_symmetry.space_group_name_H-M   'P 1'
#
loop_
_entity.id
_entity.type
_entity.pdbx_description
1 polymer ?
#
loop_
_entity_poly.entity_id
_entity_poly.type
_entity_poly.pdbx_seq_one_letter_code
_entity_poly.pdbx_strand_id
1 'polypeptide(L)'
;MAKATAVRNIRDDHQKAFLKIFNSLCGRFNRWQVWQDFVMVTAIEISNATDKQNAPERTKTYQTIISKYSDAEQNKFAELLAEVIMGMEQNPDQDFLGELYMLCEMGNDASGQFFTPYDVCRCMVEISGGSDPAAENAGFFSVSDPACGAGALLIAFANLCRRKNICYHDKVLFVAQDIDLIAGLMCYIQLSFLGCAGYD
;
A
#
# COMPACT_ATOMS: atom_id res chain seq x y z
N MET A 1 -3.67 -27.41 -3.06
CA MET A 1 -4.34 -27.42 -1.74
C MET A 1 -3.90 -26.25 -0.84
N ALA A 2 -2.65 -25.80 -0.84
CA ALA A 2 -2.19 -24.68 -0.01
C ALA A 2 -2.93 -23.35 -0.28
N LYS A 3 -3.28 -23.01 -1.53
CA LYS A 3 -3.97 -21.77 -1.90
C LYS A 3 -5.36 -21.58 -1.29
N ALA A 4 -6.12 -22.66 -1.14
CA ALA A 4 -7.45 -22.60 -0.51
C ALA A 4 -7.38 -22.41 1.01
N THR A 5 -6.27 -22.79 1.63
CA THR A 5 -6.06 -22.69 3.09
C THR A 5 -5.62 -21.28 3.49
N ALA A 6 -4.79 -20.60 2.68
CA ALA A 6 -4.35 -19.23 2.93
C ALA A 6 -5.53 -18.23 2.93
N VAL A 7 -6.44 -18.34 1.95
CA VAL A 7 -7.64 -17.49 1.88
C VAL A 7 -8.60 -17.72 3.06
N ARG A 8 -8.61 -18.90 3.65
CA ARG A 8 -9.47 -19.21 4.81
C ARG A 8 -9.02 -18.55 6.12
N ASN A 9 -7.76 -18.10 6.20
CA ASN A 9 -7.20 -17.50 7.43
C ASN A 9 -7.23 -15.96 7.42
N ILE A 10 -7.69 -15.32 6.35
CA ILE A 10 -7.84 -13.87 6.31
C ILE A 10 -8.96 -13.48 7.27
N ARG A 11 -8.66 -12.57 8.20
CA ARG A 11 -9.63 -12.07 9.18
C ARG A 11 -10.38 -10.85 8.68
N ASP A 12 -9.71 -10.02 7.89
CA ASP A 12 -10.27 -8.79 7.34
C ASP A 12 -11.29 -9.09 6.21
N ASP A 13 -12.50 -8.56 6.33
CA ASP A 13 -13.58 -8.82 5.39
C ASP A 13 -13.38 -8.03 4.08
N HIS A 14 -12.72 -6.86 4.12
CA HIS A 14 -12.37 -6.09 2.94
C HIS A 14 -11.26 -6.76 2.14
N GLN A 15 -10.26 -7.36 2.80
CA GLN A 15 -9.27 -8.19 2.11
C GLN A 15 -9.91 -9.40 1.42
N LYS A 16 -10.91 -10.06 2.05
CA LYS A 16 -11.66 -11.16 1.41
C LYS A 16 -12.44 -10.69 0.20
N ALA A 17 -13.14 -9.56 0.32
CA ALA A 17 -13.90 -8.96 -0.77
C ALA A 17 -12.96 -8.56 -1.92
N PHE A 18 -11.84 -7.90 -1.63
CA PHE A 18 -10.80 -7.58 -2.59
C PHE A 18 -10.35 -8.82 -3.36
N LEU A 19 -9.99 -9.90 -2.67
CA LEU A 19 -9.53 -11.14 -3.32
C LEU A 19 -10.58 -11.79 -4.20
N LYS A 20 -11.85 -11.71 -3.83
CA LYS A 20 -12.95 -12.22 -4.64
C LYS A 20 -13.05 -11.44 -5.96
N ILE A 21 -13.02 -10.12 -5.92
CA ILE A 21 -13.06 -9.24 -7.09
C ILE A 21 -11.80 -9.46 -7.94
N PHE A 22 -10.62 -9.43 -7.32
CA PHE A 22 -9.34 -9.64 -7.97
C PHE A 22 -9.28 -10.98 -8.72
N ASN A 23 -9.68 -12.08 -8.08
CA ASN A 23 -9.70 -13.40 -8.72
C ASN A 23 -10.64 -13.46 -9.93
N SER A 24 -11.70 -12.64 -9.94
CA SER A 24 -12.62 -12.58 -11.08
C SER A 24 -12.01 -11.88 -12.31
N LEU A 25 -10.97 -11.07 -12.14
CA LEU A 25 -10.19 -10.47 -13.22
C LEU A 25 -9.10 -11.41 -13.76
N CYS A 26 -8.61 -12.32 -12.92
CA CYS A 26 -7.49 -13.22 -13.25
C CYS A 26 -7.85 -14.39 -14.21
N GLY A 27 -9.04 -14.41 -14.80
CA GLY A 27 -9.43 -15.43 -15.79
C GLY A 27 -8.82 -15.24 -17.17
N ARG A 28 -8.74 -13.97 -17.61
CA ARG A 28 -8.21 -13.55 -18.92
C ARG A 28 -6.76 -13.10 -18.84
N PHE A 29 -6.37 -12.48 -17.74
CA PHE A 29 -5.04 -11.97 -17.48
C PHE A 29 -4.34 -12.81 -16.41
N ASN A 30 -3.01 -12.84 -16.43
CA ASN A 30 -2.29 -13.45 -15.33
C ASN A 30 -2.39 -12.58 -14.06
N ARG A 31 -2.26 -13.19 -12.88
CA ARG A 31 -2.45 -12.52 -11.59
C ARG A 31 -1.49 -11.35 -11.39
N TRP A 32 -0.22 -11.53 -11.78
CA TRP A 32 0.79 -10.50 -11.66
C TRP A 32 0.46 -9.26 -12.51
N GLN A 33 0.00 -9.47 -13.75
CA GLN A 33 -0.43 -8.39 -14.64
C GLN A 33 -1.58 -7.59 -14.03
N VAL A 34 -2.62 -8.27 -13.51
CA VAL A 34 -3.77 -7.60 -12.89
C VAL A 34 -3.34 -6.81 -11.66
N TRP A 35 -2.42 -7.36 -10.86
CA TRP A 35 -1.90 -6.67 -9.69
C TRP A 35 -1.12 -5.41 -10.06
N GLN A 36 -0.17 -5.53 -10.98
CA GLN A 36 0.60 -4.39 -11.46
C GLN A 36 -0.31 -3.30 -12.04
N ASP A 37 -1.24 -3.70 -12.91
CA ASP A 37 -2.17 -2.77 -13.55
C ASP A 37 -3.05 -2.07 -12.48
N PHE A 38 -3.52 -2.79 -11.46
CA PHE A 38 -4.29 -2.21 -10.35
C PHE A 38 -3.46 -1.19 -9.55
N VAL A 39 -2.27 -1.56 -9.12
CA VAL A 39 -1.38 -0.68 -8.34
C VAL A 39 -1.02 0.57 -9.14
N MET A 40 -0.66 0.41 -10.42
CA MET A 40 -0.32 1.52 -11.32
C MET A 40 -1.48 2.49 -11.52
N VAL A 41 -2.67 2.01 -11.87
CA VAL A 41 -3.81 2.91 -12.12
C VAL A 41 -4.25 3.62 -10.83
N THR A 42 -4.22 2.94 -9.69
CA THR A 42 -4.55 3.52 -8.39
C THR A 42 -3.56 4.63 -8.00
N ALA A 43 -2.26 4.38 -8.13
CA ALA A 43 -1.24 5.38 -7.85
C ALA A 43 -1.35 6.60 -8.79
N ILE A 44 -1.62 6.38 -10.07
CA ILE A 44 -1.85 7.47 -11.05
C ILE A 44 -3.07 8.31 -10.65
N GLU A 45 -4.17 7.70 -10.26
CA GLU A 45 -5.39 8.41 -9.83
C GLU A 45 -5.12 9.30 -8.62
N ILE A 46 -4.46 8.76 -7.59
CA ILE A 46 -4.07 9.51 -6.39
C ILE A 46 -3.14 10.67 -6.76
N SER A 47 -2.10 10.40 -7.53
CA SER A 47 -1.12 11.41 -7.96
C SER A 47 -1.76 12.50 -8.81
N ASN A 48 -2.68 12.15 -9.72
CA ASN A 48 -3.39 13.12 -10.55
C ASN A 48 -4.39 13.99 -9.75
N ALA A 49 -4.83 13.53 -8.57
CA ALA A 49 -5.66 14.35 -7.70
C ALA A 49 -4.89 15.55 -7.11
N THR A 50 -3.60 15.36 -6.82
CA THR A 50 -2.74 16.35 -6.14
C THR A 50 -1.82 17.10 -7.09
N ASP A 51 -1.09 16.41 -7.98
CA ASP A 51 -0.18 17.01 -8.97
C ASP A 51 -0.83 17.10 -10.34
N LYS A 52 -1.27 18.32 -10.72
CA LYS A 52 -1.88 18.60 -12.01
C LYS A 52 -0.86 18.82 -13.14
N GLN A 53 0.38 19.17 -12.81
CA GLN A 53 1.40 19.53 -13.79
C GLN A 53 1.78 18.32 -14.65
N ASN A 54 2.04 17.18 -14.03
CA ASN A 54 2.44 15.95 -14.73
C ASN A 54 1.25 15.00 -15.04
N ALA A 55 0.03 15.39 -14.68
CA ALA A 55 -1.18 14.61 -14.91
C ALA A 55 -1.40 14.19 -16.37
N PRO A 56 -1.11 15.02 -17.40
CA PRO A 56 -1.33 14.62 -18.80
C PRO A 56 -0.51 13.41 -19.25
N GLU A 57 0.73 13.27 -18.75
CA GLU A 57 1.60 12.14 -19.08
C GLU A 57 1.14 10.88 -18.36
N ARG A 58 0.87 10.97 -17.06
CA ARG A 58 0.34 9.88 -16.27
C ARG A 58 -1.00 9.37 -16.81
N THR A 59 -1.87 10.28 -17.28
CA THR A 59 -3.16 9.90 -17.88
C THR A 59 -2.99 9.06 -19.14
N LYS A 60 -1.96 9.28 -19.95
CA LYS A 60 -1.66 8.44 -21.13
C LYS A 60 -1.31 7.01 -20.70
N THR A 61 -0.49 6.89 -19.65
CA THR A 61 -0.15 5.57 -19.06
C THR A 61 -1.40 4.89 -18.51
N TYR A 62 -2.22 5.61 -17.75
CA TYR A 62 -3.52 5.13 -17.27
C TYR A 62 -4.38 4.57 -18.41
N GLN A 63 -4.60 5.36 -19.47
CA GLN A 63 -5.40 4.96 -20.61
C GLN A 63 -4.84 3.71 -21.32
N THR A 64 -3.52 3.63 -21.44
CA THR A 64 -2.84 2.47 -22.02
C THR A 64 -3.10 1.19 -21.22
N ILE A 65 -3.13 1.31 -19.90
CA ILE A 65 -3.40 0.18 -19.01
C ILE A 65 -4.87 -0.18 -19.06
N ILE A 66 -5.75 0.78 -18.81
CA ILE A 66 -7.18 0.50 -18.60
C ILE A 66 -7.88 0.06 -19.89
N SER A 67 -7.41 0.50 -21.06
CA SER A 67 -7.96 0.09 -22.37
C SER A 67 -7.82 -1.41 -22.70
N LYS A 68 -6.98 -2.15 -21.97
CA LYS A 68 -6.87 -3.60 -22.07
C LYS A 68 -8.11 -4.33 -21.54
N TYR A 69 -8.87 -3.64 -20.66
CA TYR A 69 -9.98 -4.17 -19.89
C TYR A 69 -11.32 -3.72 -20.48
N SER A 70 -12.31 -4.59 -20.50
CA SER A 70 -13.69 -4.21 -20.84
C SER A 70 -14.29 -3.29 -19.79
N ASP A 71 -15.36 -2.55 -20.13
CA ASP A 71 -16.02 -1.63 -19.21
C ASP A 71 -16.43 -2.30 -17.89
N ALA A 72 -16.90 -3.55 -17.95
CA ALA A 72 -17.25 -4.33 -16.76
C ALA A 72 -16.02 -4.70 -15.91
N GLU A 73 -14.87 -4.95 -16.55
CA GLU A 73 -13.60 -5.21 -15.85
C GLU A 73 -13.01 -3.91 -15.28
N GLN A 74 -13.14 -2.77 -15.99
CA GLN A 74 -12.71 -1.46 -15.50
C GLN A 74 -13.46 -1.07 -14.22
N ASN A 75 -14.76 -1.30 -14.14
CA ASN A 75 -15.54 -1.07 -12.93
C ASN A 75 -15.01 -1.85 -11.72
N LYS A 76 -14.48 -3.06 -11.95
CA LYS A 76 -13.88 -3.85 -10.86
C LYS A 76 -12.60 -3.23 -10.29
N PHE A 77 -11.85 -2.44 -11.05
CA PHE A 77 -10.72 -1.69 -10.50
C PHE A 77 -11.19 -0.65 -9.47
N ALA A 78 -12.30 0.03 -9.74
CA ALA A 78 -12.91 0.94 -8.77
C ALA A 78 -13.44 0.20 -7.52
N GLU A 79 -14.02 -1.00 -7.71
CA GLU A 79 -14.44 -1.84 -6.59
C GLU A 79 -13.23 -2.31 -5.75
N LEU A 80 -12.11 -2.71 -6.38
CA LEU A 80 -10.88 -3.07 -5.67
C LEU A 80 -10.35 -1.89 -4.85
N LEU A 81 -10.32 -0.69 -5.44
CA LEU A 81 -9.90 0.52 -4.73
C LEU A 81 -10.81 0.84 -3.54
N ALA A 82 -12.12 0.68 -3.71
CA ALA A 82 -13.08 0.88 -2.62
C ALA A 82 -12.80 -0.06 -1.44
N GLU A 83 -12.47 -1.33 -1.70
CA GLU A 83 -12.13 -2.28 -0.63
C GLU A 83 -10.82 -1.92 0.09
N VAL A 84 -9.82 -1.38 -0.62
CA VAL A 84 -8.60 -0.86 0.02
C VAL A 84 -8.91 0.31 0.93
N ILE A 85 -9.67 1.29 0.44
CA ILE A 85 -10.03 2.50 1.21
C ILE A 85 -10.83 2.10 2.46
N MET A 86 -11.89 1.31 2.30
CA MET A 86 -12.74 0.88 3.42
C MET A 86 -11.96 0.04 4.45
N GLY A 87 -11.10 -0.87 3.98
CA GLY A 87 -10.28 -1.69 4.87
C GLY A 87 -9.28 -0.87 5.67
N MET A 88 -8.62 0.10 5.04
CA MET A 88 -7.68 0.99 5.72
C MET A 88 -8.38 2.02 6.62
N GLU A 89 -9.59 2.47 6.28
CA GLU A 89 -10.40 3.33 7.13
C GLU A 89 -10.89 2.57 8.37
N GLN A 90 -11.34 1.34 8.21
CA GLN A 90 -11.77 0.47 9.31
C GLN A 90 -10.62 0.10 10.26
N ASN A 91 -9.47 -0.22 9.70
CA ASN A 91 -8.27 -0.54 10.47
C ASN A 91 -7.02 0.07 9.82
N PRO A 92 -6.61 1.28 10.20
CA PRO A 92 -5.40 1.92 9.68
C PRO A 92 -4.09 1.32 10.24
N ASP A 93 -4.16 0.43 11.24
CA ASP A 93 -3.00 -0.23 11.88
C ASP A 93 -2.76 -1.61 11.24
N GLN A 94 -2.56 -1.63 9.90
CA GLN A 94 -2.29 -2.84 9.10
C GLN A 94 -1.52 -2.51 7.80
N ASP A 95 -0.83 -3.48 7.25
CA ASP A 95 -0.27 -3.45 5.89
C ASP A 95 -1.23 -4.16 4.92
N PHE A 96 -2.31 -3.47 4.53
CA PHE A 96 -3.39 -4.05 3.72
C PHE A 96 -2.92 -4.63 2.39
N LEU A 97 -2.14 -3.84 1.63
CA LEU A 97 -1.66 -4.26 0.30
C LEU A 97 -0.50 -5.25 0.38
N GLY A 98 0.44 -5.05 1.31
CA GLY A 98 1.57 -5.97 1.46
C GLY A 98 1.15 -7.35 1.93
N GLU A 99 0.19 -7.45 2.85
CA GLU A 99 -0.39 -8.72 3.26
C GLU A 99 -1.10 -9.42 2.09
N LEU A 100 -1.90 -8.70 1.30
CA LEU A 100 -2.55 -9.25 0.11
C LEU A 100 -1.55 -9.70 -0.94
N TYR A 101 -0.48 -8.92 -1.17
CA TYR A 101 0.60 -9.26 -2.08
C TYR A 101 1.25 -10.60 -1.71
N MET A 102 1.57 -10.77 -0.43
CA MET A 102 2.18 -12.01 0.09
C MET A 102 1.21 -13.19 0.03
N LEU A 103 -0.06 -12.98 0.39
CA LEU A 103 -1.10 -14.01 0.33
C LEU A 103 -1.38 -14.49 -1.10
N CYS A 104 -1.29 -13.59 -2.07
CA CYS A 104 -1.47 -13.90 -3.48
C CYS A 104 -0.25 -14.56 -4.13
N GLU A 105 0.85 -14.76 -3.37
CA GLU A 105 2.11 -15.27 -3.90
C GLU A 105 2.59 -14.45 -5.12
N MET A 106 2.44 -13.10 -5.04
CA MET A 106 2.85 -12.21 -6.12
C MET A 106 4.37 -12.05 -6.19
N GLY A 107 5.05 -12.30 -5.07
CA GLY A 107 6.51 -12.39 -5.04
C GLY A 107 6.98 -13.52 -5.95
N ASN A 108 7.89 -13.21 -6.84
CA ASN A 108 8.52 -14.23 -7.68
C ASN A 108 9.51 -14.99 -6.79
N ASP A 109 9.35 -16.32 -6.65
CA ASP A 109 10.32 -17.17 -5.92
C ASP A 109 11.76 -16.94 -6.41
N ALA A 110 11.92 -16.50 -7.66
CA ALA A 110 13.21 -16.14 -8.25
C ALA A 110 13.77 -14.78 -7.79
N SER A 111 12.92 -13.84 -7.33
CA SER A 111 13.35 -12.52 -6.83
C SER A 111 13.60 -12.50 -5.32
N GLY A 112 13.13 -13.52 -4.58
CA GLY A 112 13.34 -13.61 -3.13
C GLY A 112 12.71 -12.43 -2.35
N GLN A 113 11.71 -11.74 -2.92
CA GLN A 113 11.10 -10.58 -2.31
C GLN A 113 10.07 -11.01 -1.27
N PHE A 114 10.42 -10.82 -0.01
CA PHE A 114 9.56 -11.09 1.14
C PHE A 114 9.39 -9.80 1.95
N PHE A 115 8.15 -9.39 2.14
CA PHE A 115 7.84 -8.27 3.02
C PHE A 115 7.90 -8.69 4.49
N THR A 116 8.41 -7.81 5.33
CA THR A 116 8.45 -8.03 6.77
C THR A 116 7.00 -8.08 7.31
N PRO A 117 6.63 -9.11 8.08
CA PRO A 117 5.30 -9.18 8.66
C PRO A 117 4.97 -7.94 9.50
N TYR A 118 3.74 -7.43 9.37
CA TYR A 118 3.35 -6.16 10.00
C TYR A 118 3.55 -6.14 11.52
N ASP A 119 3.25 -7.24 12.22
CA ASP A 119 3.49 -7.34 13.68
C ASP A 119 4.97 -7.18 14.06
N VAL A 120 5.89 -7.64 13.21
CA VAL A 120 7.33 -7.44 13.40
C VAL A 120 7.68 -5.96 13.23
N CYS A 121 7.13 -5.30 12.20
CA CYS A 121 7.31 -3.86 12.00
C CYS A 121 6.81 -3.06 13.21
N ARG A 122 5.66 -3.42 13.77
CA ARG A 122 5.14 -2.79 14.99
C ARG A 122 6.11 -2.94 16.16
N CYS A 123 6.63 -4.14 16.39
CA CYS A 123 7.64 -4.37 17.44
C CYS A 123 8.91 -3.53 17.22
N MET A 124 9.41 -3.49 15.98
CA MET A 124 10.61 -2.71 15.65
C MET A 124 10.41 -1.23 15.93
N VAL A 125 9.27 -0.68 15.53
CA VAL A 125 8.94 0.74 15.71
C VAL A 125 8.75 1.07 17.20
N GLU A 126 8.11 0.19 17.99
CA GLU A 126 7.98 0.41 19.45
C GLU A 126 9.34 0.44 20.14
N ILE A 127 10.26 -0.44 19.75
CA ILE A 127 11.62 -0.47 20.32
C ILE A 127 12.42 0.78 19.91
N SER A 128 12.35 1.17 18.63
CA SER A 128 13.15 2.26 18.07
C SER A 128 12.56 3.63 18.35
N GLY A 129 11.24 3.76 18.29
CA GLY A 129 10.51 5.04 18.42
C GLY A 129 10.11 5.41 19.84
N GLY A 130 10.45 4.53 20.82
CA GLY A 130 10.05 4.71 22.21
C GLY A 130 10.89 5.71 23.02
N SER A 131 12.06 6.13 22.53
CA SER A 131 13.09 6.70 23.39
C SER A 131 13.79 7.98 22.91
N ASP A 132 13.26 8.69 21.89
CA ASP A 132 13.89 9.96 21.51
C ASP A 132 13.11 11.17 22.05
N PRO A 133 13.55 11.73 23.23
CA PRO A 133 12.98 12.96 23.76
C PRO A 133 13.18 14.18 22.82
N ALA A 134 14.13 14.10 21.89
CA ALA A 134 14.37 15.15 20.91
C ALA A 134 13.25 15.18 19.85
N ALA A 135 12.73 14.02 19.45
CA ALA A 135 11.59 13.92 18.52
C ALA A 135 10.29 14.46 19.15
N GLU A 136 10.08 14.27 20.44
CA GLU A 136 8.92 14.81 21.16
C GLU A 136 8.94 16.35 21.24
N ASN A 137 10.12 16.95 21.28
CA ASN A 137 10.32 18.39 21.36
C ASN A 137 10.62 19.05 20.00
N ALA A 138 10.93 18.28 18.96
CA ALA A 138 11.13 18.78 17.62
C ALA A 138 9.81 19.27 17.03
N GLY A 139 9.80 20.47 16.47
CA GLY A 139 8.63 21.00 15.77
C GLY A 139 8.31 20.21 14.50
N PHE A 140 9.32 19.55 13.92
CA PHE A 140 9.24 18.76 12.68
C PHE A 140 10.41 17.75 12.63
N PHE A 141 10.15 16.53 12.14
CA PHE A 141 11.18 15.52 11.91
C PHE A 141 10.83 14.64 10.70
N SER A 142 11.80 13.85 10.24
CA SER A 142 11.59 12.90 9.15
C SER A 142 11.86 11.47 9.59
N VAL A 143 11.15 10.53 8.97
CA VAL A 143 11.40 9.10 9.07
C VAL A 143 11.67 8.57 7.67
N SER A 144 12.72 7.73 7.54
CA SER A 144 13.13 7.19 6.24
C SER A 144 13.21 5.67 6.28
N ASP A 145 12.67 5.05 5.22
CA ASP A 145 12.84 3.62 4.95
C ASP A 145 13.39 3.45 3.53
N PRO A 146 14.68 3.08 3.38
CA PRO A 146 15.32 2.94 2.07
C PRO A 146 15.01 1.63 1.34
N ALA A 147 14.21 0.74 1.94
CA ALA A 147 13.74 -0.54 1.38
C ALA A 147 12.31 -0.81 1.85
N CYS A 148 11.42 0.15 1.56
CA CYS A 148 10.13 0.26 2.23
C CYS A 148 9.14 -0.87 1.92
N GLY A 149 9.36 -1.63 0.84
CA GLY A 149 8.37 -2.62 0.40
C GLY A 149 7.00 -1.97 0.18
N ALA A 150 5.95 -2.56 0.73
CA ALA A 150 4.61 -1.98 0.73
C ALA A 150 4.41 -0.87 1.78
N GLY A 151 5.40 -0.53 2.59
CA GLY A 151 5.35 0.53 3.58
C GLY A 151 5.03 0.10 5.00
N ALA A 152 5.08 -1.19 5.30
CA ALA A 152 4.69 -1.75 6.60
C ALA A 152 5.34 -1.04 7.81
N LEU A 153 6.64 -0.75 7.72
CA LEU A 153 7.38 -0.07 8.79
C LEU A 153 6.92 1.38 8.98
N LEU A 154 6.71 2.10 7.88
CA LEU A 154 6.24 3.49 7.90
C LEU A 154 4.79 3.60 8.38
N ILE A 155 3.93 2.65 7.99
CA ILE A 155 2.55 2.54 8.51
C ILE A 155 2.56 2.29 10.02
N ALA A 156 3.40 1.37 10.50
CA ALA A 156 3.54 1.09 11.92
C ALA A 156 4.03 2.33 12.70
N PHE A 157 4.94 3.12 12.10
CA PHE A 157 5.42 4.37 12.67
C PHE A 157 4.32 5.45 12.73
N ALA A 158 3.53 5.64 11.68
CA ALA A 158 2.39 6.55 11.70
C ALA A 158 1.40 6.19 12.83
N ASN A 159 1.13 4.89 13.00
CA ASN A 159 0.27 4.41 14.08
C ASN A 159 0.90 4.54 15.47
N LEU A 160 2.23 4.41 15.62
CA LEU A 160 2.91 4.77 16.86
C LEU A 160 2.72 6.26 17.19
N CYS A 161 2.88 7.15 16.21
CA CYS A 161 2.61 8.58 16.37
C CYS A 161 1.18 8.83 16.87
N ARG A 162 0.18 8.16 16.28
CA ARG A 162 -1.22 8.23 16.73
C ARG A 162 -1.39 7.81 18.19
N ARG A 163 -0.80 6.69 18.59
CA ARG A 163 -0.85 6.20 19.99
C ARG A 163 -0.18 7.16 20.96
N LYS A 164 0.86 7.87 20.51
CA LYS A 164 1.56 8.91 21.31
C LYS A 164 0.93 10.30 21.22
N ASN A 165 -0.21 10.47 20.53
CA ASN A 165 -0.86 11.75 20.26
C ASN A 165 0.04 12.75 19.52
N ILE A 166 0.93 12.27 18.66
CA ILE A 166 1.73 13.09 17.74
C ILE A 166 0.96 13.24 16.45
N CYS A 167 0.68 14.50 16.05
CA CYS A 167 0.04 14.80 14.77
C CYS A 167 1.08 14.60 13.65
N TYR A 168 1.18 13.39 13.10
CA TYR A 168 2.16 13.07 12.06
C TYR A 168 1.87 13.78 10.74
N HIS A 169 0.62 14.16 10.46
CA HIS A 169 0.27 14.92 9.26
C HIS A 169 1.01 16.25 9.14
N ASP A 170 1.29 16.91 10.28
CA ASP A 170 1.91 18.22 10.33
C ASP A 170 3.38 18.18 10.75
N LYS A 171 3.80 17.10 11.41
CA LYS A 171 5.10 17.03 12.08
C LYS A 171 6.09 16.05 11.48
N VAL A 172 5.63 15.11 10.65
CA VAL A 172 6.48 14.02 10.14
C VAL A 172 6.53 14.06 8.62
N LEU A 173 7.75 14.10 8.08
CA LEU A 173 8.00 13.82 6.68
C LEU A 173 8.38 12.33 6.53
N PHE A 174 7.61 11.60 5.75
CA PHE A 174 7.89 10.21 5.42
C PHE A 174 8.73 10.15 4.15
N VAL A 175 9.85 9.45 4.19
CA VAL A 175 10.73 9.23 3.02
C VAL A 175 10.78 7.73 2.77
N ALA A 176 10.23 7.31 1.64
CA ALA A 176 10.13 5.91 1.23
C ALA A 176 10.93 5.67 -0.05
N GLN A 177 11.73 4.62 -0.08
CA GLN A 177 12.43 4.19 -1.29
C GLN A 177 12.33 2.67 -1.42
N ASP A 178 12.18 2.19 -2.63
CA ASP A 178 12.32 0.76 -2.95
C ASP A 178 12.90 0.59 -4.36
N ILE A 179 13.58 -0.52 -4.59
CA ILE A 179 14.10 -0.87 -5.92
C ILE A 179 12.99 -1.38 -6.84
N ASP A 180 11.93 -1.97 -6.26
CA ASP A 180 10.77 -2.46 -6.97
C ASP A 180 9.71 -1.37 -7.06
N LEU A 181 9.40 -0.93 -8.28
CA LEU A 181 8.40 0.10 -8.54
C LEU A 181 7.02 -0.25 -7.95
N ILE A 182 6.60 -1.52 -8.06
CA ILE A 182 5.26 -1.93 -7.59
C ILE A 182 5.20 -1.91 -6.07
N ALA A 183 6.27 -2.32 -5.40
CA ALA A 183 6.39 -2.22 -3.94
C ALA A 183 6.33 -0.75 -3.48
N GLY A 184 7.12 0.14 -4.08
CA GLY A 184 7.10 1.57 -3.79
C GLY A 184 5.73 2.20 -4.03
N LEU A 185 5.05 1.84 -5.13
CA LEU A 185 3.69 2.33 -5.40
C LEU A 185 2.64 1.80 -4.41
N MET A 186 2.77 0.57 -3.92
CA MET A 186 1.92 0.08 -2.83
C MET A 186 2.12 0.91 -1.55
N CYS A 187 3.37 1.21 -1.21
CA CYS A 187 3.73 2.10 -0.11
C CYS A 187 3.08 3.49 -0.30
N TYR A 188 3.26 4.10 -1.48
CA TYR A 188 2.67 5.39 -1.83
C TYR A 188 1.15 5.41 -1.64
N ILE A 189 0.43 4.39 -2.15
CA ILE A 189 -1.02 4.28 -2.02
C ILE A 189 -1.43 4.24 -0.54
N GLN A 190 -0.82 3.38 0.25
CA GLN A 190 -1.18 3.19 1.66
C GLN A 190 -0.86 4.42 2.50
N LEU A 191 0.32 5.04 2.32
CA LEU A 191 0.68 6.27 3.03
C LEU A 191 -0.21 7.45 2.62
N SER A 192 -0.63 7.53 1.35
CA SER A 192 -1.58 8.55 0.88
C SER A 192 -2.93 8.45 1.59
N PHE A 193 -3.47 7.23 1.75
CA PHE A 193 -4.74 7.03 2.47
C PHE A 193 -4.61 7.27 3.98
N LEU A 194 -3.43 7.09 4.55
CA LEU A 194 -3.16 7.48 5.94
C LEU A 194 -2.93 8.99 6.09
N GLY A 195 -2.83 9.75 4.99
CA GLY A 195 -2.55 11.18 5.01
C GLY A 195 -1.13 11.51 5.46
N CYS A 196 -0.19 10.60 5.24
CA CYS A 196 1.22 10.84 5.54
C CYS A 196 1.82 11.81 4.52
N ALA A 197 2.41 12.91 4.99
CA ALA A 197 3.20 13.80 4.15
C ALA A 197 4.50 13.09 3.76
N GLY A 198 4.73 12.86 2.45
CA GLY A 198 5.83 12.06 1.97
C GLY A 198 6.60 12.66 0.81
N TYR A 199 7.83 12.18 0.68
CA TYR A 199 8.68 12.30 -0.50
C TYR A 199 8.91 10.89 -1.04
N ASP A 200 8.64 10.72 -2.33
CA ASP A 200 8.90 9.48 -3.09
C ASP A 200 10.23 9.57 -3.82
#